data_86b71c08cb6272af94fc367584bf9f98
#
_entry.id   86b71c08cb6272af94fc367584bf9f98
#
_cell.length_a   1.000
_cell.length_b   1.000
_cell.length_c   1.000
_cell.angle_alpha   90.00
_cell.angle_beta   90.00
_cell.angle_gamma   90.00
#
_symmetry.space_group_name_H-M   'P 1'
#
loop_
_entity.id
_entity.type
_entity.pdbx_description
1 polymer ?
#
loop_
_entity_poly.entity_id
_entity_poly.type
_entity_poly.pdbx_seq_one_letter_code
_entity_poly.pdbx_strand_id
1 'polypeptide(L)'
;MVRSIFSSDHHEMARILSKISVATQDRDRMRVDLGKLKRKMLLHFFREETFVFPSSVALVQHALILGLLTEHAGMIRMIDRILSYLESGDIERAADRLAGLNRLLLVHFEREEREIYSGLEESGTILAIEGKARMKRLPKDWKCAIAAKYHG
;
A
#
# COMPACT_ATOMS: atom_id res chain seq x y z
N MET A 1 16.15 -15.99 7.09
CA MET A 1 15.66 -14.60 7.13
C MET A 1 14.21 -14.59 7.60
N VAL A 2 13.93 -13.95 8.74
CA VAL A 2 12.55 -13.85 9.25
C VAL A 2 11.83 -12.80 8.41
N ARG A 3 10.77 -13.22 7.70
CA ARG A 3 9.97 -12.32 6.87
C ARG A 3 9.08 -11.47 7.76
N SER A 4 9.20 -10.15 7.69
CA SER A 4 8.35 -9.23 8.42
C SER A 4 6.89 -9.27 7.92
N ILE A 5 5.94 -8.80 8.75
CA ILE A 5 4.55 -8.64 8.31
C ILE A 5 4.44 -7.67 7.13
N PHE A 6 5.33 -6.68 7.07
CA PHE A 6 5.34 -5.69 6.00
C PHE A 6 5.67 -6.33 4.65
N SER A 7 6.73 -7.16 4.59
CA SER A 7 7.06 -7.93 3.39
C SER A 7 5.97 -8.96 3.04
N SER A 8 5.37 -9.59 4.04
CA SER A 8 4.25 -10.52 3.84
C SER A 8 3.03 -9.81 3.26
N ASP A 9 2.74 -8.59 3.69
CA ASP A 9 1.67 -7.75 3.13
C ASP A 9 1.94 -7.44 1.65
N HIS A 10 3.18 -7.12 1.29
CA HIS A 10 3.57 -6.88 -0.10
C HIS A 10 3.27 -8.09 -0.99
N HIS A 11 3.65 -9.28 -0.54
CA HIS A 11 3.40 -10.52 -1.29
C HIS A 11 1.91 -10.81 -1.44
N GLU A 12 1.14 -10.58 -0.39
CA GLU A 12 -0.30 -10.82 -0.43
C GLU A 12 -1.01 -9.82 -1.35
N MET A 13 -0.65 -8.55 -1.31
CA MET A 13 -1.18 -7.54 -2.22
C MET A 13 -0.82 -7.83 -3.67
N ALA A 14 0.41 -8.25 -3.95
CA ALA A 14 0.84 -8.66 -5.29
C ALA A 14 0.05 -9.87 -5.78
N ARG A 15 -0.23 -10.83 -4.90
CA ARG A 15 -1.06 -12.00 -5.21
C ARG A 15 -2.50 -11.61 -5.57
N ILE A 16 -3.10 -10.71 -4.80
CA ILE A 16 -4.46 -10.20 -5.08
C ILE A 16 -4.48 -9.49 -6.44
N LEU A 17 -3.50 -8.62 -6.70
CA LEU A 17 -3.38 -7.90 -7.97
C LEU A 17 -3.27 -8.86 -9.16
N SER A 18 -2.43 -9.88 -9.05
CA SER A 18 -2.27 -10.90 -10.09
C SER A 18 -3.59 -11.61 -10.37
N LYS A 19 -4.35 -11.94 -9.33
CA LYS A 19 -5.65 -12.60 -9.42
C LYS A 19 -6.70 -11.71 -10.11
N ILE A 20 -6.73 -10.43 -9.79
CA ILE A 20 -7.64 -9.46 -10.42
C ILE A 20 -7.33 -9.33 -11.90
N SER A 21 -6.04 -9.25 -12.27
CA SER A 21 -5.60 -9.10 -13.67
C SER A 21 -6.04 -10.24 -14.57
N VAL A 22 -6.19 -11.46 -14.02
CA VAL A 22 -6.67 -12.63 -14.77
C VAL A 22 -8.19 -12.65 -14.88
N ALA A 23 -8.90 -12.06 -13.92
CA ALA A 23 -10.37 -12.15 -13.81
C ALA A 23 -11.10 -10.90 -14.36
N THR A 24 -10.50 -10.14 -15.25
CA THR A 24 -10.96 -8.82 -15.72
C THR A 24 -12.32 -8.77 -16.39
N GLN A 25 -13.00 -9.91 -16.62
CA GLN A 25 -14.30 -9.96 -17.32
C GLN A 25 -15.51 -10.00 -16.38
N ASP A 26 -15.30 -10.23 -15.08
CA ASP A 26 -16.36 -10.26 -14.08
C ASP A 26 -16.30 -9.01 -13.21
N ARG A 27 -17.18 -8.06 -13.48
CA ARG A 27 -17.28 -6.78 -12.76
C ARG A 27 -17.48 -6.97 -11.25
N ASP A 28 -18.36 -7.84 -10.83
CA ASP A 28 -18.70 -8.02 -9.42
C ASP A 28 -17.53 -8.64 -8.65
N ARG A 29 -16.88 -9.63 -9.24
CA ARG A 29 -15.68 -10.24 -8.68
C ARG A 29 -14.54 -9.25 -8.59
N MET A 30 -14.34 -8.48 -9.65
CA MET A 30 -13.32 -7.44 -9.71
C MET A 30 -13.54 -6.39 -8.59
N ARG A 31 -14.77 -5.97 -8.38
CA ARG A 31 -15.14 -5.04 -7.31
C ARG A 31 -14.84 -5.59 -5.92
N VAL A 32 -15.18 -6.86 -5.67
CA VAL A 32 -14.91 -7.55 -4.40
C VAL A 32 -13.41 -7.64 -4.13
N ASP A 33 -12.64 -8.06 -5.12
CA ASP A 33 -11.20 -8.22 -4.98
C ASP A 33 -10.47 -6.88 -4.83
N LEU A 34 -10.90 -5.86 -5.56
CA LEU A 34 -10.37 -4.49 -5.39
C LEU A 34 -10.71 -3.90 -4.02
N GLY A 35 -11.90 -4.21 -3.48
CA GLY A 35 -12.26 -3.83 -2.12
C GLY A 35 -11.34 -4.46 -1.08
N LYS A 36 -11.00 -5.73 -1.25
CA LYS A 36 -10.04 -6.43 -0.39
C LYS A 36 -8.65 -5.80 -0.50
N LEU A 37 -8.20 -5.52 -1.71
CA LEU A 37 -6.92 -4.87 -1.96
C LEU A 37 -6.86 -3.50 -1.29
N LYS A 38 -7.89 -2.69 -1.44
CA LYS A 38 -7.96 -1.36 -0.81
C LYS A 38 -7.85 -1.45 0.71
N ARG A 39 -8.61 -2.33 1.35
CA ARG A 39 -8.53 -2.51 2.81
C ARG A 39 -7.13 -2.91 3.27
N LYS A 40 -6.51 -3.80 2.53
CA LYS A 40 -5.14 -4.25 2.83
C LYS A 40 -4.12 -3.13 2.62
N MET A 41 -4.25 -2.38 1.54
CA MET A 41 -3.41 -1.21 1.27
C MET A 41 -3.51 -0.18 2.38
N LEU A 42 -4.71 0.19 2.79
CA LEU A 42 -4.93 1.20 3.83
C LEU A 42 -4.33 0.77 5.17
N LEU A 43 -4.53 -0.47 5.58
CA LEU A 43 -3.95 -1.00 6.81
C LEU A 43 -2.43 -1.03 6.75
N HIS A 44 -1.88 -1.48 5.63
CA HIS A 44 -0.44 -1.55 5.41
C HIS A 44 0.20 -0.14 5.44
N PHE A 45 -0.33 0.81 4.71
CA PHE A 45 0.15 2.19 4.68
C PHE A 45 0.02 2.87 6.05
N PHE A 46 -1.09 2.65 6.75
CA PHE A 46 -1.26 3.14 8.12
C PHE A 46 -0.15 2.63 9.04
N ARG A 47 0.16 1.33 8.98
CA ARG A 47 1.21 0.73 9.80
C ARG A 47 2.59 1.29 9.47
N GLU A 48 2.88 1.50 8.19
CA GLU A 48 4.14 2.09 7.78
C GLU A 48 4.26 3.54 8.21
N GLU A 49 3.24 4.35 7.98
CA GLU A 49 3.26 5.77 8.34
C GLU A 49 3.30 6.00 9.85
N THR A 50 2.73 5.08 10.61
CA THR A 50 2.68 5.18 12.08
C THR A 50 3.94 4.62 12.75
N PHE A 51 4.50 3.54 12.23
CA PHE A 51 5.56 2.79 12.92
C PHE A 51 6.87 2.67 12.14
N VAL A 52 6.80 2.41 10.84
CA VAL A 52 7.99 2.15 10.02
C VAL A 52 8.73 3.42 9.68
N PHE A 53 8.05 4.38 9.08
CA PHE A 53 8.68 5.63 8.63
C PHE A 53 9.23 6.47 9.78
N PRO A 54 8.51 6.66 10.91
CA PRO A 54 9.08 7.35 12.06
C PRO A 54 10.36 6.69 12.60
N SER A 55 10.43 5.36 12.57
CA SER A 55 11.61 4.62 13.01
C SER A 55 12.76 4.67 12.01
N SER A 56 12.49 5.08 10.79
CA SER A 56 13.48 5.13 9.69
C SER A 56 14.13 6.49 9.51
N VAL A 57 13.61 7.56 10.14
CA VAL A 57 14.08 8.95 9.90
C VAL A 57 15.56 9.16 10.22
N ALA A 58 16.12 8.37 11.14
CA ALA A 58 17.54 8.41 11.48
C ALA A 58 18.43 7.61 10.51
N LEU A 59 17.84 6.74 9.68
CA LEU A 59 18.56 5.80 8.82
C LEU A 59 18.53 6.20 7.34
N VAL A 60 17.54 6.99 6.92
CA VAL A 60 17.32 7.35 5.52
C VAL A 60 17.05 8.85 5.36
N GLN A 61 17.19 9.34 4.14
CA GLN A 61 16.91 10.73 3.82
C GLN A 61 15.41 11.03 3.89
N HIS A 62 15.06 12.19 4.42
CA HIS A 62 13.67 12.65 4.50
C HIS A 62 12.97 12.69 3.13
N ALA A 63 13.71 13.03 2.06
CA ALA A 63 13.18 13.05 0.71
C ALA A 63 12.63 11.69 0.27
N LEU A 64 13.27 10.59 0.67
CA LEU A 64 12.81 9.24 0.40
C LEU A 64 11.45 8.98 1.07
N ILE A 65 11.36 9.27 2.37
CA ILE A 65 10.13 9.07 3.14
C ILE A 65 8.99 9.92 2.55
N LEU A 66 9.26 11.19 2.25
CA LEU A 66 8.27 12.08 1.65
C LEU A 66 7.80 11.58 0.29
N GLY A 67 8.70 11.03 -0.52
CA GLY A 67 8.38 10.39 -1.80
C GLY A 67 7.45 9.18 -1.62
N LEU A 68 7.75 8.32 -0.67
CA LEU A 68 6.92 7.13 -0.37
C LEU A 68 5.53 7.54 0.15
N LEU A 69 5.44 8.55 1.00
CA LEU A 69 4.16 9.10 1.46
C LEU A 69 3.33 9.67 0.31
N THR A 70 3.97 10.35 -0.63
CA THR A 70 3.32 10.87 -1.84
C THR A 70 2.78 9.74 -2.72
N GLU A 71 3.54 8.67 -2.84
CA GLU A 71 3.10 7.46 -3.56
C GLU A 71 1.90 6.81 -2.87
N HIS A 72 1.89 6.69 -1.53
CA HIS A 72 0.72 6.19 -0.78
C HIS A 72 -0.54 6.97 -1.14
N ALA A 73 -0.49 8.28 -1.04
CA ALA A 73 -1.62 9.15 -1.38
C ALA A 73 -2.09 8.97 -2.83
N GLY A 74 -1.14 8.86 -3.75
CA GLY A 74 -1.41 8.63 -5.17
C GLY A 74 -2.09 7.30 -5.44
N MET A 75 -1.60 6.22 -4.83
CA MET A 75 -2.15 4.88 -5.00
C MET A 75 -3.56 4.75 -4.41
N ILE A 76 -3.83 5.39 -3.27
CA ILE A 76 -5.16 5.44 -2.68
C ILE A 76 -6.14 6.13 -3.64
N ARG A 77 -5.76 7.26 -4.22
CA ARG A 77 -6.59 7.95 -5.23
C ARG A 77 -6.82 7.08 -6.47
N MET A 78 -5.80 6.35 -6.90
CA MET A 78 -5.92 5.47 -8.06
C MET A 78 -6.92 4.35 -7.83
N ILE A 79 -6.86 3.66 -6.69
CA ILE A 79 -7.80 2.57 -6.40
C ILE A 79 -9.24 3.09 -6.25
N ASP A 80 -9.43 4.25 -5.66
CA ASP A 80 -10.76 4.87 -5.56
C ASP A 80 -11.33 5.21 -6.94
N ARG A 81 -10.50 5.69 -7.84
CA ARG A 81 -10.91 5.97 -9.21
C ARG A 81 -11.26 4.69 -9.98
N ILE A 82 -10.48 3.63 -9.80
CA ILE A 82 -10.78 2.32 -10.41
C ILE A 82 -12.15 1.82 -9.96
N LEU A 83 -12.41 1.86 -8.65
CA LEU A 83 -13.70 1.47 -8.09
C LEU A 83 -14.85 2.31 -8.66
N SER A 84 -14.64 3.61 -8.81
CA SER A 84 -15.61 4.52 -9.43
C SER A 84 -15.92 4.15 -10.88
N TYR A 85 -14.92 3.81 -11.68
CA TYR A 85 -15.14 3.33 -13.05
C TYR A 85 -15.94 2.04 -13.08
N LEU A 86 -15.68 1.11 -12.16
CA LEU A 86 -16.46 -0.13 -12.07
C LEU A 86 -17.93 0.16 -11.74
N GLU A 87 -18.19 1.07 -10.83
CA GLU A 87 -19.57 1.44 -10.47
C GLU A 87 -20.31 2.06 -11.64
N SER A 88 -19.64 2.87 -12.45
CA SER A 88 -20.25 3.47 -13.66
C SER A 88 -20.33 2.51 -14.84
N GLY A 89 -19.82 1.29 -14.72
CA GLY A 89 -19.84 0.28 -15.78
C GLY A 89 -18.71 0.39 -16.80
N ASP A 90 -17.73 1.26 -16.55
CA ASP A 90 -16.58 1.45 -17.45
C ASP A 90 -15.45 0.48 -17.09
N ILE A 91 -15.63 -0.78 -17.45
CA ILE A 91 -14.68 -1.87 -17.16
C ILE A 91 -13.35 -1.64 -17.89
N GLU A 92 -13.38 -1.09 -19.09
CA GLU A 92 -12.17 -0.85 -19.90
C GLU A 92 -11.23 0.14 -19.22
N ARG A 93 -11.76 1.28 -18.75
CA ARG A 93 -10.95 2.26 -18.02
C ARG A 93 -10.49 1.71 -16.68
N ALA A 94 -11.34 0.95 -16.00
CA ALA A 94 -10.94 0.30 -14.75
C ALA A 94 -9.75 -0.63 -14.96
N ALA A 95 -9.79 -1.48 -15.97
CA ALA A 95 -8.70 -2.41 -16.30
C ALA A 95 -7.41 -1.68 -16.67
N ASP A 96 -7.49 -0.63 -17.46
CA ASP A 96 -6.35 0.18 -17.87
C ASP A 96 -5.68 0.85 -16.65
N ARG A 97 -6.46 1.46 -15.77
CA ARG A 97 -5.95 2.08 -14.55
C ARG A 97 -5.40 1.07 -13.56
N LEU A 98 -6.00 -0.11 -13.50
CA LEU A 98 -5.49 -1.20 -12.66
C LEU A 98 -4.09 -1.65 -13.08
N ALA A 99 -3.82 -1.73 -14.36
CA ALA A 99 -2.48 -2.05 -14.87
C ALA A 99 -1.44 -1.02 -14.40
N GLY A 100 -1.80 0.27 -14.40
CA GLY A 100 -0.96 1.34 -13.87
C GLY A 100 -0.72 1.23 -12.36
N LEU A 101 -1.76 0.95 -11.60
CA LEU A 101 -1.67 0.73 -10.15
C LEU A 101 -0.76 -0.46 -9.83
N ASN A 102 -0.89 -1.56 -10.56
CA ASN A 102 -0.06 -2.75 -10.38
C ASN A 102 1.43 -2.42 -10.54
N ARG A 103 1.80 -1.74 -11.62
CA ARG A 103 3.19 -1.33 -11.84
C ARG A 103 3.72 -0.44 -10.71
N LEU A 104 2.92 0.52 -10.29
CA LEU A 104 3.31 1.48 -9.25
C LEU A 104 3.50 0.78 -7.90
N LEU A 105 2.57 -0.10 -7.51
CA LEU A 105 2.67 -0.86 -6.27
C LEU A 105 3.92 -1.74 -6.23
N LEU A 106 4.24 -2.45 -7.30
CA LEU A 106 5.40 -3.34 -7.32
C LEU A 106 6.71 -2.57 -7.20
N VAL A 107 6.85 -1.45 -7.88
CA VAL A 107 8.04 -0.59 -7.77
C VAL A 107 8.15 0.03 -6.37
N HIS A 108 7.03 0.46 -5.82
CA HIS A 108 6.95 1.02 -4.47
C HIS A 108 7.40 -0.01 -3.41
N PHE A 109 6.88 -1.22 -3.46
CA PHE A 109 7.25 -2.31 -2.54
C PHE A 109 8.73 -2.65 -2.63
N GLU A 110 9.27 -2.73 -3.84
CA GLU A 110 10.70 -3.00 -4.05
C GLU A 110 11.58 -1.91 -3.41
N ARG A 111 11.20 -0.65 -3.56
CA ARG A 111 11.93 0.46 -2.95
C ARG A 111 11.90 0.38 -1.43
N GLU A 112 10.75 0.11 -0.85
CA GLU A 112 10.62 -0.02 0.60
C GLU A 112 11.45 -1.17 1.15
N GLU A 113 11.40 -2.33 0.51
CA GLU A 113 12.18 -3.49 0.94
C GLU A 113 13.68 -3.23 0.87
N ARG A 114 14.14 -2.60 -0.20
CA ARG A 114 15.55 -2.32 -0.40
C ARG A 114 16.06 -1.15 0.45
N GLU A 115 15.30 -0.08 0.56
CA GLU A 115 15.78 1.18 1.11
C GLU A 115 15.30 1.45 2.55
N ILE A 116 14.23 0.83 2.99
CA ILE A 116 13.64 1.03 4.34
C ILE A 116 13.80 -0.23 5.19
N TYR A 117 13.22 -1.34 4.77
CA TYR A 117 13.15 -2.56 5.59
C TYR A 117 14.51 -3.18 5.84
N SER A 118 15.40 -3.18 4.85
CA SER A 118 16.75 -3.72 5.01
C SER A 118 17.53 -3.01 6.11
N GLY A 119 17.44 -1.70 6.21
CA GLY A 119 18.08 -0.91 7.27
C GLY A 119 17.51 -1.22 8.65
N LEU A 120 16.19 -1.40 8.75
CA LEU A 120 15.52 -1.77 9.99
C LEU A 120 15.85 -3.20 10.41
N GLU A 121 16.02 -4.11 9.47
CA GLU A 121 16.48 -5.49 9.75
C GLU A 121 17.91 -5.48 10.27
N GLU A 122 18.82 -4.77 9.62
CA GLU A 122 20.22 -4.64 10.03
C GLU A 122 20.37 -4.03 11.42
N SER A 123 19.54 -3.04 11.76
CA SER A 123 19.55 -2.41 13.09
C SER A 123 18.85 -3.26 14.16
N GLY A 124 18.18 -4.34 13.79
CA GLY A 124 17.44 -5.21 14.71
C GLY A 124 16.14 -4.63 15.23
N THR A 125 15.66 -3.51 14.67
CA THR A 125 14.46 -2.81 15.15
C THR A 125 13.16 -3.29 14.49
N ILE A 126 13.23 -3.99 13.38
CA ILE A 126 12.04 -4.37 12.59
C ILE A 126 11.05 -5.23 13.40
N LEU A 127 11.52 -6.15 14.23
CA LEU A 127 10.67 -7.03 15.02
C LEU A 127 9.90 -6.28 16.11
N ALA A 128 10.54 -5.29 16.74
CA ALA A 128 9.88 -4.44 17.75
C ALA A 128 8.79 -3.57 17.11
N ILE A 129 9.07 -3.02 15.93
CA ILE A 129 8.10 -2.24 15.13
C ILE A 129 6.92 -3.13 14.76
N GLU A 130 7.19 -4.33 14.26
CA GLU A 130 6.18 -5.32 13.89
C GLU A 130 5.26 -5.68 15.04
N GLY A 131 5.82 -5.92 16.23
CA GLY A 131 5.04 -6.21 17.42
C GLY A 131 4.06 -5.10 17.78
N LYS A 132 4.47 -3.85 17.67
CA LYS A 132 3.59 -2.69 17.89
C LYS A 132 2.52 -2.58 16.81
N ALA A 133 2.91 -2.77 15.56
CA ALA A 133 2.01 -2.64 14.40
C ALA A 133 0.90 -3.70 14.40
N ARG A 134 1.22 -4.94 14.79
CA ARG A 134 0.23 -6.04 14.85
C ARG A 134 -0.94 -5.73 15.77
N MET A 135 -0.72 -4.99 16.85
CA MET A 135 -1.73 -4.69 17.87
C MET A 135 -2.66 -3.54 17.49
N LYS A 136 -2.35 -2.81 16.42
CA LYS A 136 -3.12 -1.64 16.01
C LYS A 136 -4.08 -1.96 14.87
N ARG A 137 -5.31 -1.49 15.02
CA ARG A 137 -6.33 -1.55 13.97
C ARG A 137 -6.31 -0.26 13.17
N LEU A 138 -6.71 -0.35 11.90
CA LEU A 138 -6.89 0.83 11.07
C LEU A 138 -7.95 1.75 11.68
N PRO A 139 -7.62 3.03 11.99
CA PRO A 139 -8.63 4.00 12.43
C PRO A 139 -9.69 4.20 11.34
N LYS A 140 -10.95 4.35 11.76
CA LYS A 140 -12.10 4.42 10.85
C LYS A 140 -11.94 5.48 9.76
N ASP A 141 -11.44 6.64 10.13
CA ASP A 141 -11.32 7.80 9.21
C ASP A 141 -9.85 8.11 8.88
N TRP A 142 -8.99 7.10 8.92
CA TRP A 142 -7.57 7.30 8.64
C TRP A 142 -7.33 7.77 7.21
N LYS A 143 -6.46 8.76 7.08
CA LYS A 143 -5.96 9.26 5.80
C LYS A 143 -4.44 9.31 5.82
N CYS A 144 -3.83 9.03 4.68
CA CYS A 144 -2.40 9.24 4.50
C CYS A 144 -2.01 10.66 4.89
N ALA A 145 -0.87 10.84 5.55
CA ALA A 145 -0.41 12.12 6.08
C ALA A 145 -0.40 13.25 5.04
N ILE A 146 -0.01 12.95 3.81
CA ILE A 146 -0.01 13.92 2.71
C ILE A 146 -1.42 14.19 2.19
N ALA A 147 -2.25 13.15 2.06
CA ALA A 147 -3.64 13.30 1.62
C ALA A 147 -4.44 14.20 2.57
N ALA A 148 -4.25 14.06 3.88
CA ALA A 148 -4.89 14.90 4.88
C ALA A 148 -4.51 16.38 4.75
N LYS A 149 -3.31 16.67 4.22
CA LYS A 149 -2.80 18.04 4.04
C LYS A 149 -3.37 18.73 2.80
N TYR A 150 -3.73 17.96 1.76
CA TYR A 150 -4.19 18.48 0.47
C TYR A 150 -5.70 18.40 0.23
N HIS A 151 -6.42 17.72 1.10
CA HIS A 151 -7.88 17.54 1.01
C HIS A 151 -8.63 18.07 2.23
N GLY A 152 -7.97 18.97 2.96
CA GLY A 152 -8.58 19.69 4.06
C GLY A 152 -9.76 20.55 3.63
#